data_9417a6ae8ae50a8c4f7772b9d6337f9c
#
_entry.id   9417a6ae8ae50a8c4f7772b9d6337f9c
#
_cell.length_a   1.000
_cell.length_b   1.000
_cell.length_c   1.000
_cell.angle_alpha   90.00
_cell.angle_beta   90.00
_cell.angle_gamma   90.00
#
_symmetry.space_group_name_H-M   'P 1'
#
loop_
_entity.id
_entity.type
_entity.pdbx_description
1 polymer ?
#
loop_
_entity_poly.entity_id
_entity_poly.type
_entity_poly.pdbx_seq_one_letter_code
_entity_poly.pdbx_strand_id
1 'polypeptide(L)'
;AMPMRFSNGRINVLTLACDRPGGFTTKELGWIHEALPLLSRLLEVQALHRMSRSLLDTYLGAYTGQRVLNGLIKRGDGEDIPAVIWYCDLRGSTMLADTLSRADYLDLLNRYFEAVAGAVLERGGEVLKFIGDGLLAIFPMDKMNPCDTDGEMVYCATSKAEDCATEEPELFCGKSACARAIEAARDAVKRMAEVNEELTKNGREALRFGLALHLGNVTYGNIGAASRLDFTVIGPATNEAARMDSLTKELGVGVLISEEFERFVPGTLVSVGRHSFRGVAADREIFTLPELLQTPTA
;
A
#
# COMPACT_ATOMS: atom_id res chain seq x y z
N ALA A 1 -22.01 -20.37 -31.10
CA ALA A 1 -21.66 -19.06 -30.55
C ALA A 1 -22.81 -18.07 -30.81
N MET A 2 -23.18 -17.28 -29.80
CA MET A 2 -24.30 -16.35 -29.90
C MET A 2 -23.84 -14.95 -29.41
N PRO A 3 -24.22 -13.85 -30.10
CA PRO A 3 -23.81 -12.51 -29.72
C PRO A 3 -24.63 -12.00 -28.53
N MET A 4 -23.93 -11.49 -27.52
CA MET A 4 -24.51 -10.79 -26.38
C MET A 4 -24.24 -9.30 -26.52
N ARG A 5 -25.27 -8.50 -26.66
CA ARG A 5 -25.18 -7.06 -26.81
C ARG A 5 -25.25 -6.37 -25.45
N PHE A 6 -24.23 -5.62 -25.09
CA PHE A 6 -24.19 -4.77 -23.91
C PHE A 6 -24.78 -3.37 -24.21
N SER A 7 -25.22 -2.66 -23.18
CA SER A 7 -25.82 -1.32 -23.32
C SER A 7 -24.88 -0.27 -23.92
N ASN A 8 -23.58 -0.43 -23.73
CA ASN A 8 -22.53 0.44 -24.24
C ASN A 8 -22.16 0.15 -25.72
N GLY A 9 -22.94 -0.69 -26.43
CA GLY A 9 -22.71 -1.06 -27.81
C GLY A 9 -21.67 -2.18 -28.03
N ARG A 10 -20.97 -2.62 -26.98
CA ARG A 10 -20.04 -3.76 -27.07
C ARG A 10 -20.79 -5.06 -27.31
N ILE A 11 -20.23 -5.91 -28.19
CA ILE A 11 -20.75 -7.22 -28.48
C ILE A 11 -19.78 -8.25 -27.91
N ASN A 12 -20.25 -9.04 -26.97
CA ASN A 12 -19.56 -10.22 -26.45
C ASN A 12 -20.16 -11.47 -27.07
N VAL A 13 -19.50 -12.59 -26.93
CA VAL A 13 -19.93 -13.85 -27.54
C VAL A 13 -20.07 -14.90 -26.46
N LEU A 14 -21.26 -15.49 -26.36
CA LEU A 14 -21.49 -16.70 -25.57
C LEU A 14 -21.17 -17.92 -26.45
N THR A 15 -20.23 -18.74 -25.99
CA THR A 15 -19.94 -20.02 -26.62
C THR A 15 -20.38 -21.14 -25.69
N LEU A 16 -21.19 -22.03 -26.19
CA LEU A 16 -21.63 -23.23 -25.48
C LEU A 16 -21.13 -24.45 -26.25
N ALA A 17 -20.62 -25.43 -25.54
CA ALA A 17 -20.22 -26.72 -26.06
C ALA A 17 -21.14 -27.81 -25.49
N CYS A 18 -21.38 -28.87 -26.28
CA CYS A 18 -22.14 -30.03 -25.87
C CYS A 18 -21.44 -31.27 -26.43
N ASP A 19 -21.25 -32.27 -25.59
CA ASP A 19 -20.63 -33.55 -25.93
C ASP A 19 -21.66 -34.62 -26.36
N ARG A 20 -22.95 -34.30 -26.31
CA ARG A 20 -24.03 -35.16 -26.73
C ARG A 20 -24.01 -35.37 -28.26
N PRO A 21 -24.15 -36.59 -28.76
CA PRO A 21 -24.31 -36.86 -30.20
C PRO A 21 -25.49 -36.06 -30.81
N GLY A 22 -25.21 -35.29 -31.90
CA GLY A 22 -26.16 -34.38 -32.51
C GLY A 22 -26.22 -32.96 -31.93
N GLY A 23 -25.50 -32.67 -30.83
CA GLY A 23 -25.38 -31.33 -30.26
C GLY A 23 -26.68 -30.78 -29.66
N PHE A 24 -26.88 -29.48 -29.77
CA PHE A 24 -28.10 -28.79 -29.30
C PHE A 24 -29.25 -28.93 -30.29
N THR A 25 -30.44 -29.21 -29.79
CA THR A 25 -31.66 -29.15 -30.58
C THR A 25 -32.07 -27.71 -30.87
N THR A 26 -32.87 -27.51 -31.93
CA THR A 26 -33.43 -26.20 -32.31
C THR A 26 -34.21 -25.56 -31.11
N LYS A 27 -34.91 -26.37 -30.34
CA LYS A 27 -35.71 -25.95 -29.19
C LYS A 27 -34.79 -25.42 -28.08
N GLU A 28 -33.69 -26.13 -27.79
CA GLU A 28 -32.72 -25.72 -26.78
C GLU A 28 -32.00 -24.43 -27.19
N LEU A 29 -31.62 -24.30 -28.47
CA LEU A 29 -31.06 -23.07 -29.02
C LEU A 29 -32.04 -21.90 -28.93
N GLY A 30 -33.33 -22.12 -29.12
CA GLY A 30 -34.38 -21.13 -28.90
C GLY A 30 -34.45 -20.66 -27.47
N TRP A 31 -34.45 -21.54 -26.47
CA TRP A 31 -34.43 -21.18 -25.07
C TRP A 31 -33.17 -20.39 -24.67
N ILE A 32 -32.01 -20.82 -25.18
CA ILE A 32 -30.77 -20.08 -24.92
C ILE A 32 -30.86 -18.67 -25.52
N HIS A 33 -31.41 -18.55 -26.74
CA HIS A 33 -31.58 -17.25 -27.38
C HIS A 33 -32.51 -16.32 -26.62
N GLU A 34 -33.62 -16.84 -26.07
CA GLU A 34 -34.55 -16.08 -25.24
C GLU A 34 -33.90 -15.63 -23.90
N ALA A 35 -33.01 -16.44 -23.34
CA ALA A 35 -32.28 -16.11 -22.11
C ALA A 35 -31.12 -15.11 -22.32
N LEU A 36 -30.59 -14.97 -23.55
CA LEU A 36 -29.44 -14.14 -23.85
C LEU A 36 -29.56 -12.68 -23.40
N PRO A 37 -30.70 -11.98 -23.58
CA PRO A 37 -30.82 -10.59 -23.14
C PRO A 37 -30.63 -10.46 -21.63
N LEU A 38 -31.23 -11.37 -20.82
CA LEU A 38 -31.09 -11.37 -19.37
C LEU A 38 -29.65 -11.67 -18.96
N LEU A 39 -29.05 -12.71 -19.54
CA LEU A 39 -27.66 -13.08 -19.27
C LEU A 39 -26.71 -11.95 -19.67
N SER A 40 -26.96 -11.28 -20.80
CA SER A 40 -26.16 -10.12 -21.22
C SER A 40 -26.18 -9.01 -20.17
N ARG A 41 -27.33 -8.70 -19.57
CA ARG A 41 -27.45 -7.67 -18.52
C ARG A 41 -26.75 -8.08 -17.23
N LEU A 42 -26.91 -9.33 -16.80
CA LEU A 42 -26.23 -9.84 -15.61
C LEU A 42 -24.71 -9.80 -15.77
N LEU A 43 -24.19 -10.24 -16.91
CA LEU A 43 -22.76 -10.23 -17.20
C LEU A 43 -22.22 -8.80 -17.38
N GLU A 44 -23.03 -7.88 -17.92
CA GLU A 44 -22.68 -6.47 -18.02
C GLU A 44 -22.50 -5.83 -16.65
N VAL A 45 -23.44 -6.06 -15.70
CA VAL A 45 -23.35 -5.59 -14.32
C VAL A 45 -22.09 -6.15 -13.65
N GLN A 46 -21.84 -7.45 -13.79
CA GLN A 46 -20.64 -8.07 -13.24
C GLN A 46 -19.34 -7.51 -13.84
N ALA A 47 -19.34 -7.23 -15.14
CA ALA A 47 -18.18 -6.61 -15.78
C ALA A 47 -17.93 -5.19 -15.30
N LEU A 48 -19.00 -4.39 -15.09
CA LEU A 48 -18.92 -3.04 -14.53
C LEU A 48 -18.42 -3.07 -13.09
N HIS A 49 -18.91 -3.98 -12.24
CA HIS A 49 -18.42 -4.14 -10.88
C HIS A 49 -16.93 -4.50 -10.84
N ARG A 50 -16.49 -5.45 -11.64
CA ARG A 50 -15.07 -5.82 -11.74
C ARG A 50 -14.21 -4.64 -12.21
N MET A 51 -14.68 -3.91 -13.22
CA MET A 51 -13.97 -2.73 -13.72
C MET A 51 -13.86 -1.63 -12.66
N SER A 52 -14.96 -1.34 -11.95
CA SER A 52 -14.98 -0.35 -10.87
C SER A 52 -14.01 -0.74 -9.76
N ARG A 53 -14.03 -2.01 -9.33
CA ARG A 53 -13.10 -2.53 -8.33
C ARG A 53 -11.65 -2.41 -8.81
N SER A 54 -11.34 -2.88 -10.03
CA SER A 54 -10.00 -2.81 -10.58
C SER A 54 -9.47 -1.37 -10.68
N LEU A 55 -10.31 -0.41 -11.07
CA LEU A 55 -9.93 1.00 -11.10
C LEU A 55 -9.64 1.54 -9.69
N LEU A 56 -10.52 1.25 -8.74
CA LEU A 56 -10.32 1.70 -7.36
C LEU A 56 -9.08 1.05 -6.73
N ASP A 57 -8.88 -0.25 -6.93
CA ASP A 57 -7.70 -0.96 -6.43
C ASP A 57 -6.40 -0.40 -7.03
N THR A 58 -6.42 -0.02 -8.32
CA THR A 58 -5.25 0.54 -9.00
C THR A 58 -4.91 1.96 -8.52
N TYR A 59 -5.91 2.81 -8.29
CA TYR A 59 -5.68 4.22 -7.98
C TYR A 59 -5.75 4.57 -6.49
N LEU A 60 -6.44 3.78 -5.69
CA LEU A 60 -6.62 4.02 -4.26
C LEU A 60 -6.01 2.92 -3.37
N GLY A 61 -5.63 1.79 -3.96
CA GLY A 61 -5.27 0.59 -3.21
C GLY A 61 -6.51 -0.27 -2.86
N ALA A 62 -6.29 -1.56 -2.63
CA ALA A 62 -7.38 -2.54 -2.45
C ALA A 62 -8.24 -2.25 -1.21
N TYR A 63 -7.62 -1.88 -0.09
CA TYR A 63 -8.31 -1.62 1.16
C TYR A 63 -9.16 -0.34 1.08
N THR A 64 -8.58 0.77 0.65
CA THR A 64 -9.30 2.05 0.43
C THR A 64 -10.38 1.88 -0.65
N GLY A 65 -10.04 1.21 -1.75
CA GLY A 65 -10.98 0.96 -2.85
C GLY A 65 -12.24 0.22 -2.39
N GLN A 66 -12.07 -0.79 -1.53
CA GLN A 66 -13.20 -1.52 -0.95
C GLN A 66 -14.07 -0.64 -0.03
N ARG A 67 -13.46 0.23 0.79
CA ARG A 67 -14.20 1.18 1.65
C ARG A 67 -15.03 2.18 0.83
N VAL A 68 -14.46 2.68 -0.25
CA VAL A 68 -15.18 3.56 -1.19
C VAL A 68 -16.35 2.82 -1.86
N LEU A 69 -16.15 1.58 -2.29
CA LEU A 69 -17.21 0.71 -2.84
C LEU A 69 -18.32 0.44 -1.81
N ASN A 70 -17.98 0.34 -0.54
CA ASN A 70 -18.93 0.13 0.56
C ASN A 70 -19.64 1.43 1.00
N GLY A 71 -19.40 2.55 0.32
CA GLY A 71 -20.14 3.80 0.51
C GLY A 71 -19.44 4.84 1.38
N LEU A 72 -18.18 4.69 1.77
CA LEU A 72 -17.38 5.75 2.38
C LEU A 72 -16.96 6.78 1.33
N ILE A 73 -17.89 7.61 0.88
CA ILE A 73 -17.69 8.53 -0.24
C ILE A 73 -17.99 10.00 0.10
N LYS A 74 -18.41 10.29 1.33
CA LYS A 74 -18.74 11.65 1.72
C LYS A 74 -17.52 12.35 2.30
N ARG A 75 -17.44 13.65 2.06
CA ARG A 75 -16.44 14.51 2.68
C ARG A 75 -16.58 14.47 4.20
N GLY A 76 -15.46 14.18 4.88
CA GLY A 76 -15.42 14.05 6.34
C GLY A 76 -15.77 12.66 6.86
N ASP A 77 -16.14 11.71 6.00
CA ASP A 77 -16.20 10.32 6.39
C ASP A 77 -14.78 9.85 6.72
N GLY A 78 -14.56 9.37 7.92
CA GLY A 78 -13.26 8.89 8.37
C GLY A 78 -13.34 8.34 9.78
N GLU A 79 -12.28 7.69 10.19
CA GLU A 79 -12.12 7.11 11.51
C GLU A 79 -10.73 7.38 12.06
N ASP A 80 -10.62 7.46 13.36
CA ASP A 80 -9.32 7.57 14.02
C ASP A 80 -8.80 6.16 14.28
N ILE A 81 -7.64 5.87 13.70
CA ILE A 81 -6.98 4.58 13.82
C ILE A 81 -5.54 4.75 14.31
N PRO A 82 -5.05 3.86 15.16
CA PRO A 82 -3.63 3.73 15.39
C PRO A 82 -2.99 3.01 14.19
N ALA A 83 -1.87 3.54 13.71
CA ALA A 83 -1.16 2.96 12.58
C ALA A 83 0.35 3.24 12.66
N VAL A 84 1.14 2.37 12.06
CA VAL A 84 2.50 2.73 11.66
C VAL A 84 2.42 3.53 10.38
N ILE A 85 2.94 4.74 10.42
CA ILE A 85 3.09 5.61 9.26
C ILE A 85 4.45 5.32 8.63
N TRP A 86 4.43 5.02 7.34
CA TRP A 86 5.59 4.90 6.46
C TRP A 86 5.66 6.14 5.59
N TYR A 87 6.72 6.91 5.74
CA TYR A 87 7.00 8.06 4.90
C TYR A 87 8.40 7.91 4.30
N CYS A 88 8.53 7.91 3.00
CA CYS A 88 9.83 7.83 2.36
C CYS A 88 9.92 8.78 1.17
N ASP A 89 11.16 9.16 0.83
CA ASP A 89 11.44 10.14 -0.21
C ASP A 89 12.78 9.83 -0.91
N LEU A 90 12.83 10.05 -2.22
CA LEU A 90 14.03 9.81 -3.03
C LEU A 90 15.01 10.97 -2.87
N ARG A 91 16.26 10.68 -2.58
CA ARG A 91 17.30 11.71 -2.38
C ARG A 91 17.87 12.21 -3.71
N GLY A 92 17.94 13.54 -3.86
CA GLY A 92 18.51 14.17 -5.06
C GLY A 92 17.60 14.12 -6.30
N SER A 93 16.32 13.81 -6.13
CA SER A 93 15.34 13.70 -7.23
C SER A 93 15.27 14.94 -8.12
N THR A 94 15.37 16.14 -7.57
CA THR A 94 15.36 17.39 -8.34
C THR A 94 16.54 17.44 -9.31
N MET A 95 17.75 17.08 -8.86
CA MET A 95 18.93 17.03 -9.72
C MET A 95 18.79 15.94 -10.81
N LEU A 96 18.21 14.79 -10.44
CA LEU A 96 17.94 13.72 -11.40
C LEU A 96 16.94 14.18 -12.47
N ALA A 97 15.88 14.89 -12.07
CA ALA A 97 14.88 15.44 -12.98
C ALA A 97 15.47 16.49 -13.94
N ASP A 98 16.44 17.28 -13.49
CA ASP A 98 17.10 18.30 -14.29
C ASP A 98 18.15 17.72 -15.26
N THR A 99 18.76 16.58 -14.91
CA THR A 99 19.88 16.00 -15.67
C THR A 99 19.49 14.87 -16.62
N LEU A 100 18.43 14.14 -16.30
CA LEU A 100 17.97 13.00 -17.10
C LEU A 100 16.94 13.40 -18.15
N SER A 101 16.81 12.59 -19.20
CA SER A 101 15.67 12.69 -20.08
C SER A 101 14.38 12.35 -19.29
N ARG A 102 13.24 12.93 -19.74
CA ARG A 102 11.95 12.63 -19.12
C ARG A 102 11.66 11.12 -19.04
N ALA A 103 12.01 10.39 -20.09
CA ALA A 103 11.75 8.94 -20.14
C ALA A 103 12.64 8.19 -19.14
N ASP A 104 13.92 8.55 -19.06
CA ASP A 104 14.87 7.94 -18.11
C ASP A 104 14.51 8.26 -16.65
N TYR A 105 14.10 9.50 -16.37
CA TYR A 105 13.67 9.90 -15.04
C TYR A 105 12.42 9.14 -14.59
N LEU A 106 11.41 8.99 -15.47
CA LEU A 106 10.20 8.23 -15.17
C LEU A 106 10.49 6.73 -14.98
N ASP A 107 11.37 6.14 -15.80
CA ASP A 107 11.79 4.74 -15.63
C ASP A 107 12.46 4.53 -14.26
N LEU A 108 13.37 5.42 -13.90
CA LEU A 108 14.08 5.39 -12.63
C LEU A 108 13.13 5.55 -11.43
N LEU A 109 12.19 6.50 -11.52
CA LEU A 109 11.19 6.74 -10.49
C LEU A 109 10.25 5.54 -10.33
N ASN A 110 9.85 4.91 -11.44
CA ASN A 110 9.02 3.70 -11.40
C ASN A 110 9.76 2.52 -10.73
N ARG A 111 11.04 2.32 -11.02
CA ARG A 111 11.87 1.29 -10.35
C ARG A 111 12.00 1.54 -8.85
N TYR A 112 12.19 2.79 -8.47
CA TYR A 112 12.20 3.19 -7.06
C TYR A 112 10.87 2.87 -6.39
N PHE A 113 9.76 3.30 -6.97
CA PHE A 113 8.44 3.02 -6.40
C PHE A 113 8.11 1.53 -6.37
N GLU A 114 8.47 0.76 -7.39
CA GLU A 114 8.29 -0.70 -7.39
C GLU A 114 9.05 -1.35 -6.22
N ALA A 115 10.26 -0.90 -5.93
CA ALA A 115 11.05 -1.40 -4.82
C ALA A 115 10.40 -1.08 -3.47
N VAL A 116 10.04 0.20 -3.23
CA VAL A 116 9.56 0.64 -1.90
C VAL A 116 8.07 0.35 -1.70
N ALA A 117 7.21 0.59 -2.70
CA ALA A 117 5.78 0.32 -2.59
C ALA A 117 5.50 -1.19 -2.61
N GLY A 118 6.23 -1.94 -3.45
CA GLY A 118 6.13 -3.40 -3.48
C GLY A 118 6.45 -4.02 -2.13
N ALA A 119 7.51 -3.56 -1.45
CA ALA A 119 7.85 -4.01 -0.11
C ALA A 119 6.74 -3.76 0.92
N VAL A 120 6.10 -2.58 0.86
CA VAL A 120 4.96 -2.25 1.73
C VAL A 120 3.77 -3.16 1.46
N LEU A 121 3.37 -3.30 0.19
CA LEU A 121 2.18 -4.06 -0.20
C LEU A 121 2.31 -5.56 0.11
N GLU A 122 3.47 -6.16 -0.15
CA GLU A 122 3.72 -7.57 0.12
C GLU A 122 3.70 -7.91 1.62
N ARG A 123 3.96 -6.92 2.48
CA ARG A 123 3.89 -7.06 3.94
C ARG A 123 2.55 -6.61 4.52
N GLY A 124 1.53 -6.41 3.67
CA GLY A 124 0.18 -6.04 4.07
C GLY A 124 0.06 -4.61 4.61
N GLY A 125 0.96 -3.73 4.20
CA GLY A 125 0.77 -2.29 4.32
C GLY A 125 -0.08 -1.73 3.19
N GLU A 126 -0.55 -0.53 3.35
CA GLU A 126 -1.36 0.18 2.36
C GLU A 126 -0.64 1.43 1.87
N VAL A 127 -0.41 1.50 0.56
CA VAL A 127 0.11 2.70 -0.09
C VAL A 127 -1.03 3.67 -0.31
N LEU A 128 -0.99 4.81 0.35
CA LEU A 128 -2.05 5.82 0.27
C LEU A 128 -1.86 6.75 -0.92
N LYS A 129 -0.63 7.22 -1.12
CA LYS A 129 -0.32 8.09 -2.25
C LYS A 129 1.17 8.24 -2.50
N PHE A 130 1.47 8.61 -3.75
CA PHE A 130 2.76 9.11 -4.16
C PHE A 130 2.73 10.64 -4.09
N ILE A 131 3.75 11.27 -3.50
CA ILE A 131 3.85 12.72 -3.28
C ILE A 131 5.13 13.18 -3.98
N GLY A 132 5.01 13.50 -5.28
CA GLY A 132 6.21 13.75 -6.09
C GLY A 132 7.06 12.48 -6.22
N ASP A 133 8.23 12.50 -5.63
CA ASP A 133 9.17 11.39 -5.50
C ASP A 133 9.09 10.68 -4.14
N GLY A 134 8.17 11.10 -3.29
CA GLY A 134 7.89 10.49 -2.00
C GLY A 134 6.70 9.53 -2.03
N LEU A 135 6.60 8.72 -1.00
CA LEU A 135 5.52 7.76 -0.79
C LEU A 135 5.04 7.82 0.65
N LEU A 136 3.72 7.91 0.81
CA LEU A 136 3.03 7.78 2.09
C LEU A 136 2.25 6.47 2.11
N ALA A 137 2.54 5.64 3.12
CA ALA A 137 1.85 4.39 3.34
C ALA A 137 1.58 4.19 4.84
N ILE A 138 0.72 3.23 5.17
CA ILE A 138 0.42 2.86 6.54
C ILE A 138 0.41 1.34 6.73
N PHE A 139 0.66 0.92 7.98
CA PHE A 139 0.32 -0.41 8.46
C PHE A 139 -0.70 -0.21 9.60
N PRO A 140 -2.00 -0.38 9.32
CA PRO A 140 -3.03 -0.23 10.32
C PRO A 140 -2.85 -1.22 11.48
N MET A 141 -3.14 -0.76 12.70
CA MET A 141 -3.21 -1.60 13.89
C MET A 141 -4.63 -2.08 14.18
N ASP A 142 -5.47 -2.10 13.14
CA ASP A 142 -6.87 -2.48 13.30
C ASP A 142 -7.02 -3.85 13.96
N LYS A 143 -8.05 -3.95 14.80
CA LYS A 143 -8.67 -5.20 15.23
C LYS A 143 -9.31 -5.86 14.00
N MET A 144 -8.51 -6.22 13.00
CA MET A 144 -9.03 -7.04 11.91
C MET A 144 -9.40 -8.37 12.53
N ASN A 145 -10.71 -8.61 12.63
CA ASN A 145 -11.27 -9.89 13.01
C ASN A 145 -10.62 -10.94 12.11
N PRO A 146 -9.89 -11.92 12.65
CA PRO A 146 -9.24 -12.94 11.83
C PRO A 146 -10.23 -13.88 11.14
N CYS A 147 -11.52 -13.65 11.31
CA CYS A 147 -12.60 -14.50 10.82
C CYS A 147 -13.75 -13.67 10.29
N ASP A 148 -13.60 -13.07 9.11
CA ASP A 148 -14.77 -12.81 8.30
C ASP A 148 -15.10 -14.08 7.51
N THR A 149 -16.34 -14.54 7.65
CA THR A 149 -16.84 -15.88 7.33
C THR A 149 -16.94 -16.21 5.84
N ASP A 150 -16.33 -15.43 4.95
CA ASP A 150 -16.41 -15.62 3.50
C ASP A 150 -15.10 -16.12 2.85
N GLY A 151 -14.21 -16.76 3.63
CA GLY A 151 -13.21 -17.69 3.08
C GLY A 151 -12.04 -17.10 2.31
N GLU A 152 -11.86 -15.79 2.23
CA GLU A 152 -10.65 -15.20 1.66
C GLU A 152 -9.67 -14.79 2.75
N MET A 153 -8.48 -15.32 2.62
CA MET A 153 -7.38 -15.27 3.58
C MET A 153 -7.02 -13.88 4.00
N VAL A 154 -7.27 -13.60 5.24
CA VAL A 154 -6.83 -12.39 5.90
C VAL A 154 -5.55 -12.65 6.67
N TYR A 155 -4.64 -11.75 6.53
CA TYR A 155 -3.29 -11.71 7.02
C TYR A 155 -3.15 -11.92 8.54
N CYS A 156 -3.14 -13.16 8.95
CA CYS A 156 -2.44 -13.60 10.14
C CYS A 156 -1.42 -14.66 9.71
N ALA A 157 -0.37 -14.23 9.07
CA ALA A 157 0.70 -15.12 8.65
C ALA A 157 1.62 -15.38 9.84
N THR A 158 1.23 -16.21 10.78
CA THR A 158 2.15 -16.98 11.66
C THR A 158 1.68 -17.24 13.10
N SER A 159 0.49 -16.87 13.53
CA SER A 159 0.08 -17.31 14.87
C SER A 159 -1.25 -18.04 14.84
N LYS A 160 -1.30 -19.19 15.50
CA LYS A 160 -2.52 -19.96 15.70
C LYS A 160 -3.52 -19.07 16.47
N ALA A 161 -4.80 -19.17 16.16
CA ALA A 161 -5.89 -18.44 16.83
C ALA A 161 -5.87 -18.52 18.37
N GLU A 162 -5.12 -19.48 18.93
CA GLU A 162 -4.94 -19.69 20.37
C GLU A 162 -4.02 -18.63 21.03
N ASP A 163 -3.11 -18.00 20.27
CA ASP A 163 -2.17 -17.00 20.81
C ASP A 163 -2.83 -15.61 20.94
N CYS A 164 -3.92 -15.36 20.23
CA CYS A 164 -4.69 -14.10 20.31
C CYS A 164 -5.48 -13.92 21.63
N ALA A 165 -5.66 -14.98 22.39
CA ALA A 165 -6.49 -14.97 23.61
C ALA A 165 -5.74 -14.57 24.89
N THR A 166 -4.42 -14.44 24.85
CA THR A 166 -3.59 -14.30 26.06
C THR A 166 -2.90 -12.95 26.23
N GLU A 167 -2.79 -12.11 25.19
CA GLU A 167 -2.28 -10.73 25.29
C GLU A 167 -3.41 -9.70 25.11
N GLU A 168 -3.21 -8.49 25.65
CA GLU A 168 -4.11 -7.37 25.36
C GLU A 168 -4.19 -7.15 23.84
N PRO A 169 -5.38 -7.16 23.23
CA PRO A 169 -5.52 -7.13 21.77
C PRO A 169 -4.79 -5.97 21.08
N GLU A 170 -4.73 -4.82 21.74
CA GLU A 170 -4.05 -3.63 21.21
C GLU A 170 -2.53 -3.82 21.16
N LEU A 171 -1.95 -4.49 22.14
CA LEU A 171 -0.52 -4.77 22.18
C LEU A 171 -0.13 -5.79 21.09
N PHE A 172 -0.96 -6.81 20.88
CA PHE A 172 -0.73 -7.82 19.85
C PHE A 172 -0.81 -7.21 18.44
N CYS A 173 -1.85 -6.43 18.14
CA CYS A 173 -1.99 -5.75 16.85
C CYS A 173 -0.84 -4.77 16.59
N GLY A 174 -0.37 -4.05 17.63
CA GLY A 174 0.77 -3.15 17.53
C GLY A 174 2.07 -3.86 17.19
N LYS A 175 2.40 -4.94 17.91
CA LYS A 175 3.57 -5.77 17.63
C LYS A 175 3.55 -6.31 16.19
N SER A 176 2.40 -6.81 15.72
CA SER A 176 2.25 -7.33 14.37
C SER A 176 2.45 -6.25 13.30
N ALA A 177 1.84 -5.06 13.46
CA ALA A 177 2.00 -3.96 12.51
C ALA A 177 3.45 -3.45 12.46
N CYS A 178 4.10 -3.28 13.61
CA CYS A 178 5.50 -2.87 13.70
C CYS A 178 6.43 -3.92 13.10
N ALA A 179 6.22 -5.20 13.37
CA ALA A 179 7.02 -6.27 12.79
C ALA A 179 6.91 -6.30 11.24
N ARG A 180 5.70 -6.18 10.69
CA ARG A 180 5.47 -6.10 9.24
C ARG A 180 6.15 -4.88 8.62
N ALA A 181 6.08 -3.73 9.29
CA ALA A 181 6.72 -2.51 8.82
C ALA A 181 8.25 -2.61 8.81
N ILE A 182 8.87 -3.25 9.83
CA ILE A 182 10.32 -3.52 9.85
C ILE A 182 10.72 -4.44 8.71
N GLU A 183 10.00 -5.54 8.51
CA GLU A 183 10.30 -6.47 7.41
C GLU A 183 10.13 -5.79 6.05
N ALA A 184 9.12 -4.94 5.88
CA ALA A 184 8.96 -4.12 4.68
C ALA A 184 10.15 -3.16 4.49
N ALA A 185 10.66 -2.54 5.57
CA ALA A 185 11.81 -1.65 5.49
C ALA A 185 13.08 -2.40 5.06
N ARG A 186 13.32 -3.60 5.60
CA ARG A 186 14.41 -4.48 5.19
C ARG A 186 14.29 -4.89 3.72
N ASP A 187 13.09 -5.30 3.30
CA ASP A 187 12.83 -5.67 1.91
C ASP A 187 13.04 -4.48 0.97
N ALA A 188 12.59 -3.28 1.33
CA ALA A 188 12.80 -2.07 0.54
C ALA A 188 14.29 -1.74 0.37
N VAL A 189 15.06 -1.78 1.46
CA VAL A 189 16.52 -1.57 1.42
C VAL A 189 17.20 -2.61 0.52
N LYS A 190 16.84 -3.88 0.64
CA LYS A 190 17.38 -4.95 -0.18
C LYS A 190 17.07 -4.76 -1.66
N ARG A 191 15.81 -4.48 -2.02
CA ARG A 191 15.38 -4.23 -3.41
C ARG A 191 16.06 -3.00 -4.01
N MET A 192 16.24 -1.95 -3.21
CA MET A 192 16.98 -0.78 -3.66
C MET A 192 18.45 -1.08 -3.89
N ALA A 193 19.08 -1.96 -3.11
CA ALA A 193 20.44 -2.42 -3.37
C ALA A 193 20.51 -3.17 -4.71
N GLU A 194 19.55 -4.05 -5.02
CA GLU A 194 19.44 -4.75 -6.31
C GLU A 194 19.28 -3.78 -7.49
N VAL A 195 18.40 -2.78 -7.35
CA VAL A 195 18.23 -1.69 -8.35
C VAL A 195 19.55 -0.93 -8.55
N ASN A 196 20.24 -0.60 -7.47
CA ASN A 196 21.50 0.14 -7.51
C ASN A 196 22.65 -0.65 -8.15
N GLU A 197 22.70 -1.98 -7.95
CA GLU A 197 23.66 -2.83 -8.66
C GLU A 197 23.44 -2.76 -10.19
N GLU A 198 22.20 -2.82 -10.65
CA GLU A 198 21.87 -2.68 -12.06
C GLU A 198 22.22 -1.30 -12.62
N LEU A 199 21.88 -0.24 -11.88
CA LEU A 199 22.21 1.14 -12.28
C LEU A 199 23.72 1.32 -12.42
N THR A 200 24.49 0.86 -11.43
CA THR A 200 25.96 1.00 -11.42
C THR A 200 26.61 0.18 -12.55
N LYS A 201 26.10 -1.04 -12.83
CA LYS A 201 26.55 -1.84 -13.99
C LYS A 201 26.33 -1.12 -15.31
N ASN A 202 25.31 -0.27 -15.39
CA ASN A 202 24.99 0.55 -16.56
C ASN A 202 25.64 1.96 -16.53
N GLY A 203 26.59 2.21 -15.61
CA GLY A 203 27.31 3.48 -15.47
C GLY A 203 26.46 4.63 -14.93
N ARG A 204 25.32 4.34 -14.28
CA ARG A 204 24.46 5.32 -13.62
C ARG A 204 24.80 5.41 -12.13
N GLU A 205 24.51 6.54 -11.52
CA GLU A 205 24.67 6.72 -10.07
C GLU A 205 23.64 5.92 -9.29
N ALA A 206 24.04 5.45 -8.11
CA ALA A 206 23.17 4.74 -7.18
C ALA A 206 22.14 5.71 -6.58
N LEU A 207 20.90 5.24 -6.46
CA LEU A 207 19.83 5.97 -5.82
C LEU A 207 19.91 5.83 -4.30
N ARG A 208 19.61 6.90 -3.61
CA ARG A 208 19.47 6.92 -2.16
C ARG A 208 18.07 7.38 -1.80
N PHE A 209 17.51 6.83 -0.74
CA PHE A 209 16.21 7.25 -0.20
C PHE A 209 16.28 7.39 1.32
N GLY A 210 15.36 8.17 1.87
CA GLY A 210 15.10 8.20 3.30
C GLY A 210 13.78 7.51 3.59
N LEU A 211 13.68 6.91 4.76
CA LEU A 211 12.49 6.26 5.25
C LEU A 211 12.30 6.60 6.72
N ALA A 212 11.10 7.03 7.07
CA ALA A 212 10.64 7.18 8.44
C ALA A 212 9.51 6.22 8.76
N LEU A 213 9.64 5.50 9.89
CA LEU A 213 8.59 4.70 10.50
C LEU A 213 8.18 5.35 11.81
N HIS A 214 6.95 5.81 11.88
CA HIS A 214 6.39 6.42 13.09
C HIS A 214 5.07 5.78 13.48
N LEU A 215 4.89 5.48 14.75
CA LEU A 215 3.64 4.94 15.27
C LEU A 215 2.83 6.06 15.92
N GLY A 216 1.58 6.22 15.50
CA GLY A 216 0.68 7.19 16.09
C GLY A 216 -0.76 7.09 15.61
N ASN A 217 -1.64 7.86 16.22
CA ASN A 217 -3.03 7.95 15.81
C ASN A 217 -3.18 8.90 14.62
N VAL A 218 -3.94 8.46 13.63
CA VAL A 218 -4.27 9.23 12.44
C VAL A 218 -5.76 9.17 12.17
N THR A 219 -6.31 10.25 11.62
CA THR A 219 -7.65 10.22 11.02
C THR A 219 -7.51 9.72 9.59
N TYR A 220 -8.10 8.57 9.31
CA TYR A 220 -8.08 7.89 8.01
C TYR A 220 -9.43 8.05 7.33
N GLY A 221 -9.49 8.76 6.21
CA GLY A 221 -10.76 9.05 5.55
C GLY A 221 -10.71 10.05 4.41
N ASN A 222 -11.91 10.50 4.01
CA ASN A 222 -12.14 11.40 2.88
C ASN A 222 -11.92 12.87 3.24
N ILE A 223 -10.92 13.46 2.63
CA ILE A 223 -10.52 14.85 2.84
C ILE A 223 -10.46 15.58 1.51
N GLY A 224 -10.83 16.85 1.50
CA GLY A 224 -10.68 17.67 0.31
C GLY A 224 -11.85 18.61 0.04
N ALA A 225 -11.99 19.00 -1.22
CA ALA A 225 -13.07 19.84 -1.71
C ALA A 225 -14.29 19.00 -2.09
N ALA A 226 -15.47 19.63 -2.16
CA ALA A 226 -16.70 18.92 -2.53
C ALA A 226 -16.64 18.26 -3.92
N SER A 227 -15.83 18.80 -4.83
CA SER A 227 -15.64 18.28 -6.19
C SER A 227 -14.47 17.30 -6.33
N ARG A 228 -13.60 17.18 -5.31
CA ARG A 228 -12.44 16.28 -5.34
C ARG A 228 -12.05 15.90 -3.92
N LEU A 229 -12.20 14.63 -3.61
CA LEU A 229 -11.79 14.03 -2.36
C LEU A 229 -10.49 13.25 -2.56
N ASP A 230 -9.70 13.22 -1.50
CA ASP A 230 -8.53 12.38 -1.36
C ASP A 230 -8.76 11.47 -0.16
N PHE A 231 -8.64 10.17 -0.33
CA PHE A 231 -8.72 9.22 0.77
C PHE A 231 -7.32 9.01 1.33
N THR A 232 -7.07 9.48 2.54
CA THR A 232 -5.71 9.54 3.09
C THR A 232 -5.72 9.60 4.62
N VAL A 233 -4.55 9.66 5.22
CA VAL A 233 -4.37 9.90 6.65
C VAL A 233 -3.96 11.34 6.91
N ILE A 234 -4.52 11.91 7.97
CA ILE A 234 -4.12 13.20 8.53
C ILE A 234 -3.92 13.08 10.03
N GLY A 235 -3.08 13.94 10.57
CA GLY A 235 -2.84 14.04 11.99
C GLY A 235 -1.42 14.49 12.31
N PRO A 236 -1.15 14.79 13.58
CA PRO A 236 0.20 15.13 14.03
C PRO A 236 1.23 14.06 13.70
N ALA A 237 0.86 12.78 13.82
CA ALA A 237 1.73 11.64 13.57
C ALA A 237 2.23 11.59 12.11
N THR A 238 1.39 11.91 11.12
CA THR A 238 1.82 11.98 9.71
C THR A 238 2.86 13.09 9.50
N ASN A 239 2.67 14.24 10.17
CA ASN A 239 3.61 15.34 10.11
C ASN A 239 4.94 14.99 10.81
N GLU A 240 4.91 14.24 11.90
CA GLU A 240 6.10 13.76 12.61
C GLU A 240 6.89 12.80 11.72
N ALA A 241 6.25 11.85 11.06
CA ALA A 241 6.88 10.95 10.11
C ALA A 241 7.60 11.70 8.97
N ALA A 242 6.96 12.72 8.37
CA ALA A 242 7.57 13.54 7.34
C ALA A 242 8.79 14.33 7.82
N ARG A 243 8.78 14.78 9.07
CA ARG A 243 9.95 15.46 9.68
C ARG A 243 11.08 14.49 9.98
N MET A 244 10.75 13.28 10.43
CA MET A 244 11.74 12.22 10.64
C MET A 244 12.41 11.84 9.32
N ASP A 245 11.67 11.77 8.21
CA ASP A 245 12.29 11.54 6.91
C ASP A 245 13.31 12.64 6.56
N SER A 246 12.97 13.89 6.81
CA SER A 246 13.94 15.00 6.60
C SER A 246 15.20 14.83 7.45
N LEU A 247 15.07 14.35 8.69
CA LEU A 247 16.21 14.10 9.59
C LEU A 247 17.11 12.96 9.08
N THR A 248 16.61 12.01 8.29
CA THR A 248 17.45 10.94 7.69
C THR A 248 18.58 11.54 6.86
N LYS A 249 18.32 12.69 6.20
CA LYS A 249 19.32 13.41 5.40
C LYS A 249 20.40 14.05 6.26
N GLU A 250 20.01 14.61 7.40
CA GLU A 250 20.95 15.29 8.31
C GLU A 250 21.85 14.29 9.02
N LEU A 251 21.31 13.16 9.42
CA LEU A 251 22.04 12.11 10.14
C LEU A 251 22.82 11.16 9.19
N GLY A 252 22.54 11.18 7.88
CA GLY A 252 23.12 10.24 6.93
C GLY A 252 22.63 8.78 7.14
N VAL A 253 21.50 8.59 7.80
CA VAL A 253 20.91 7.27 8.10
C VAL A 253 19.69 7.06 7.22
N GLY A 254 19.64 5.98 6.47
CA GLY A 254 18.57 5.74 5.49
C GLY A 254 17.20 5.44 6.08
N VAL A 255 17.13 4.85 7.28
CA VAL A 255 15.86 4.50 7.94
C VAL A 255 15.87 5.05 9.37
N LEU A 256 14.84 5.80 9.72
CA LEU A 256 14.62 6.29 11.09
C LEU A 256 13.28 5.77 11.64
N ILE A 257 13.28 5.41 12.91
CA ILE A 257 12.17 4.79 13.61
C ILE A 257 11.92 5.54 14.90
N SER A 258 10.65 5.84 15.20
CA SER A 258 10.29 6.62 16.39
C SER A 258 10.33 5.81 17.69
N GLU A 259 10.44 6.53 18.83
CA GLU A 259 10.37 5.96 20.18
C GLU A 259 9.04 5.25 20.44
N GLU A 260 7.93 5.79 19.93
CA GLU A 260 6.60 5.19 20.06
C GLU A 260 6.52 3.83 19.39
N PHE A 261 7.21 3.66 18.26
CA PHE A 261 7.31 2.40 17.53
C PHE A 261 8.19 1.39 18.28
N GLU A 262 9.33 1.81 18.82
CA GLU A 262 10.30 0.94 19.52
C GLU A 262 9.65 0.21 20.71
N ARG A 263 8.70 0.83 21.40
CA ARG A 263 7.95 0.21 22.52
C ARG A 263 7.25 -1.09 22.17
N PHE A 264 6.94 -1.32 20.91
CA PHE A 264 6.30 -2.54 20.42
C PHE A 264 7.29 -3.61 19.95
N VAL A 265 8.56 -3.25 19.79
CA VAL A 265 9.62 -4.15 19.29
C VAL A 265 10.92 -3.97 20.11
N PRO A 266 10.85 -4.00 21.46
CA PRO A 266 11.96 -3.61 22.31
C PRO A 266 13.22 -4.47 22.05
N GLY A 267 14.36 -3.77 22.01
CA GLY A 267 15.67 -4.41 21.86
C GLY A 267 16.01 -4.87 20.44
N THR A 268 15.18 -4.59 19.45
CA THR A 268 15.44 -4.92 18.04
C THR A 268 16.09 -3.78 17.26
N LEU A 269 16.07 -2.58 17.81
CA LEU A 269 16.52 -1.34 17.18
C LEU A 269 17.72 -0.76 17.93
N VAL A 270 18.47 0.12 17.27
CA VAL A 270 19.61 0.82 17.85
C VAL A 270 19.31 2.33 17.87
N SER A 271 19.53 2.96 19.05
CA SER A 271 19.33 4.40 19.20
C SER A 271 20.39 5.18 18.40
N VAL A 272 19.92 6.21 17.67
CA VAL A 272 20.76 7.21 17.01
C VAL A 272 20.78 8.54 17.74
N GLY A 273 20.22 8.58 18.98
CA GLY A 273 20.22 9.71 19.86
C GLY A 273 18.87 10.42 19.95
N ARG A 274 18.85 11.51 20.72
CA ARG A 274 17.67 12.35 20.92
C ARG A 274 17.72 13.55 20.00
N HIS A 275 16.63 13.81 19.31
CA HIS A 275 16.53 14.87 18.31
C HIS A 275 15.27 15.71 18.53
N SER A 276 15.39 17.01 18.30
CA SER A 276 14.27 17.94 18.31
C SER A 276 13.64 18.05 16.92
N PHE A 277 12.32 18.11 16.89
CA PHE A 277 11.57 18.36 15.67
C PHE A 277 10.87 19.70 15.73
N ARG A 278 10.88 20.45 14.66
CA ARG A 278 10.18 21.74 14.60
C ARG A 278 8.70 21.55 14.92
N GLY A 279 8.22 22.17 16.03
CA GLY A 279 6.82 22.09 16.47
C GLY A 279 6.48 20.85 17.32
N VAL A 280 7.47 20.09 17.77
CA VAL A 280 7.35 19.09 18.83
C VAL A 280 8.01 19.64 20.08
N ALA A 281 7.30 19.64 21.22
CA ALA A 281 7.73 20.34 22.42
C ALA A 281 8.91 19.68 23.16
N ALA A 282 9.18 18.39 22.89
CA ALA A 282 10.24 17.63 23.56
C ALA A 282 11.10 16.88 22.55
N ASP A 283 12.38 16.73 22.87
CA ASP A 283 13.29 15.87 22.12
C ASP A 283 12.80 14.42 22.19
N ARG A 284 12.82 13.75 21.04
CA ARG A 284 12.44 12.35 20.90
C ARG A 284 13.66 11.49 20.67
N GLU A 285 13.68 10.33 21.29
CA GLU A 285 14.68 9.31 20.97
C GLU A 285 14.34 8.65 19.64
N ILE A 286 15.33 8.59 18.76
CA ILE A 286 15.18 8.04 17.41
C ILE A 286 16.05 6.81 17.29
N PHE A 287 15.55 5.84 16.53
CA PHE A 287 16.15 4.54 16.35
C PHE A 287 16.36 4.24 14.87
N THR A 288 17.19 3.22 14.61
CA THR A 288 17.40 2.67 13.26
C THR A 288 17.58 1.16 13.34
N LEU A 289 17.63 0.54 12.18
CA LEU A 289 17.91 -0.90 12.04
C LEU A 289 19.42 -1.14 12.27
N PRO A 290 19.82 -2.10 13.11
CA PRO A 290 21.23 -2.36 13.45
C PRO A 290 22.13 -2.57 12.22
N GLU A 291 21.59 -3.24 11.21
CA GLU A 291 22.32 -3.55 9.97
C GLU A 291 22.67 -2.32 9.14
N LEU A 292 21.95 -1.22 9.31
CA LEU A 292 22.21 0.02 8.56
C LEU A 292 23.29 0.91 9.18
N LEU A 293 23.65 0.69 10.44
CA LEU A 293 24.77 1.39 11.08
C LEU A 293 26.12 0.79 10.72
N GLN A 294 26.14 -0.45 10.24
CA GLN A 294 27.38 -1.17 9.91
C GLN A 294 27.85 -0.94 8.46
N THR A 295 27.03 -0.33 7.62
CA THR A 295 27.38 -0.03 6.23
C THR A 295 27.78 1.44 6.15
N PRO A 296 29.07 1.79 5.90
CA PRO A 296 29.42 3.16 5.59
C PRO A 296 28.64 3.55 4.32
N THR A 297 27.83 4.59 4.42
CA THR A 297 27.20 5.20 3.23
C THR A 297 28.32 5.70 2.31
N ALA A 298 28.61 4.90 1.26
CA ALA A 298 29.51 5.29 0.18
C ALA A 298 28.84 6.36 -0.70
#